data_fbfa3230091ed55f62b9990d41e7b1df
#
_entry.id   fbfa3230091ed55f62b9990d41e7b1df
#
_cell.length_a   1.000
_cell.length_b   1.000
_cell.length_c   1.000
_cell.angle_alpha   90.00
_cell.angle_beta   90.00
_cell.angle_gamma   90.00
#
_symmetry.space_group_name_H-M   'P 1'
#
loop_
_entity.id
_entity.type
_entity.pdbx_description
1 polymer ?
#
loop_
_entity_poly.entity_id
_entity_poly.type
_entity_poly.pdbx_seq_one_letter_code
_entity_poly.pdbx_strand_id
1 'polypeptide(L)'
;MMRVLFVTGEYPLMQGGVGDYTRRLGEALGELDADVHVLTHIDAGGDHLRAAATPYEPTVYPALKQVGWNLWGDVLAAIDEVQPEVVQVQYQSAAYGLHPAVNLLPSRLRLRRSRSVVLTTFHDLKFPYLFPKAGPLRWQAVLALARGSDASVVTNPADWERLNAAGLGEKLRPIPIGSNIRCEVPNEYDRTRQRARWGAGPETWLLAYFGFLNANKGGETLVQCLAELVRRGAPARLLMVGGKVGSSDPTNMAYLAKVEKLIDDLHVADRVQWTGFTSSEDVSANLLAADCAVLPYREGASLRHGSLMAALAHGLPIVSTALTNMPAEAMKKFPMLVDGDNALLIPPEEPVRMADAITRLMTGSALRSRLAAKAAVLSRQFEWETIAQAHLLAYRSLGVAI
;
A
#
# COMPACT_ATOMS: atom_id res chain seq x y z
N MET A 1 -7.88 -19.34 22.07
CA MET A 1 -7.75 -18.75 20.72
C MET A 1 -8.59 -17.47 20.70
N MET A 2 -7.97 -16.33 20.41
CA MET A 2 -8.65 -15.03 20.36
C MET A 2 -9.52 -14.92 19.10
N ARG A 3 -10.78 -14.49 19.24
CA ARG A 3 -11.68 -14.30 18.10
C ARG A 3 -11.73 -12.84 17.69
N VAL A 4 -11.47 -12.60 16.41
CA VAL A 4 -11.50 -11.28 15.78
C VAL A 4 -12.60 -11.24 14.74
N LEU A 5 -13.50 -10.27 14.83
CA LEU A 5 -14.51 -9.99 13.81
C LEU A 5 -14.11 -8.74 13.03
N PHE A 6 -13.73 -8.89 11.78
CA PHE A 6 -13.59 -7.77 10.85
C PHE A 6 -14.95 -7.38 10.29
N VAL A 7 -15.22 -6.07 10.25
CA VAL A 7 -16.38 -5.49 9.57
C VAL A 7 -15.86 -4.69 8.39
N THR A 8 -16.20 -5.09 7.17
CA THR A 8 -15.73 -4.45 5.94
C THR A 8 -16.83 -4.34 4.91
N GLY A 9 -16.87 -3.24 4.16
CA GLY A 9 -17.83 -3.05 3.07
C GLY A 9 -17.45 -3.77 1.76
N GLU A 10 -16.22 -4.27 1.65
CA GLU A 10 -15.72 -5.01 0.48
C GLU A 10 -14.80 -6.15 0.91
N TYR A 11 -14.85 -7.26 0.18
CA TYR A 11 -13.98 -8.42 0.37
C TYR A 11 -13.89 -9.21 -0.94
N PRO A 12 -12.85 -9.99 -1.23
CA PRO A 12 -12.81 -10.85 -2.42
C PRO A 12 -14.02 -11.82 -2.45
N LEU A 13 -14.75 -11.89 -3.52
CA LEU A 13 -14.62 -11.65 -4.96
C LEU A 13 -14.84 -10.20 -5.48
N MET A 14 -15.18 -9.27 -4.62
CA MET A 14 -15.25 -7.86 -5.01
C MET A 14 -13.83 -7.33 -5.28
N GLN A 15 -13.71 -6.40 -6.22
CA GLN A 15 -12.44 -5.73 -6.51
C GLN A 15 -12.28 -4.52 -5.57
N GLY A 16 -11.25 -4.53 -4.73
CA GLY A 16 -10.98 -3.42 -3.82
C GLY A 16 -9.76 -3.65 -2.92
N GLY A 17 -9.02 -2.59 -2.67
CA GLY A 17 -7.78 -2.66 -1.88
C GLY A 17 -8.03 -2.93 -0.39
N VAL A 18 -9.17 -2.52 0.14
CA VAL A 18 -9.53 -2.75 1.55
C VAL A 18 -9.91 -4.22 1.77
N GLY A 19 -10.60 -4.81 0.79
CA GLY A 19 -10.93 -6.24 0.81
C GLY A 19 -9.68 -7.11 0.79
N ASP A 20 -8.74 -6.83 -0.11
CA ASP A 20 -7.45 -7.53 -0.17
C ASP A 20 -6.63 -7.36 1.10
N TYR A 21 -6.56 -6.13 1.64
CA TYR A 21 -5.92 -5.88 2.94
C TYR A 21 -6.55 -6.71 4.06
N THR A 22 -7.89 -6.71 4.15
CA THR A 22 -8.62 -7.42 5.20
C THR A 22 -8.37 -8.93 5.11
N ARG A 23 -8.36 -9.49 3.91
CA ARG A 23 -8.05 -10.91 3.67
C ARG A 23 -6.63 -11.24 4.11
N ARG A 24 -5.64 -10.48 3.64
CA ARG A 24 -4.23 -10.74 3.97
C ARG A 24 -3.92 -10.57 5.46
N LEU A 25 -4.50 -9.57 6.09
CA LEU A 25 -4.37 -9.39 7.54
C LEU A 25 -5.03 -10.56 8.29
N GLY A 26 -6.21 -11.00 7.84
CA GLY A 26 -6.91 -12.12 8.43
C GLY A 26 -6.13 -13.43 8.32
N GLU A 27 -5.58 -13.74 7.15
CA GLU A 27 -4.71 -14.89 6.92
C GLU A 27 -3.49 -14.85 7.86
N ALA A 28 -2.80 -13.70 7.94
CA ALA A 28 -1.61 -13.55 8.79
C ALA A 28 -1.92 -13.61 10.30
N LEU A 29 -3.09 -13.14 10.72
CA LEU A 29 -3.55 -13.30 12.11
C LEU A 29 -3.90 -14.77 12.39
N GLY A 30 -4.49 -15.48 11.44
CA GLY A 30 -4.74 -16.92 11.53
C GLY A 30 -3.46 -17.74 11.69
N GLU A 31 -2.40 -17.40 10.95
CA GLU A 31 -1.07 -17.97 11.11
C GLU A 31 -0.44 -17.73 12.51
N LEU A 32 -0.97 -16.73 13.24
CA LEU A 32 -0.59 -16.40 14.62
C LEU A 32 -1.64 -16.83 15.65
N ASP A 33 -2.38 -17.90 15.36
CA ASP A 33 -3.35 -18.54 16.24
C ASP A 33 -4.58 -17.67 16.62
N ALA A 34 -4.96 -16.70 15.79
CA ALA A 34 -6.24 -16.01 15.94
C ALA A 34 -7.35 -16.70 15.13
N ASP A 35 -8.56 -16.77 15.70
CA ASP A 35 -9.77 -17.20 15.00
C ASP A 35 -10.43 -15.97 14.36
N VAL A 36 -10.30 -15.86 13.03
CA VAL A 36 -10.66 -14.63 12.29
C VAL A 36 -11.97 -14.84 11.51
N HIS A 37 -12.91 -13.92 11.75
CA HIS A 37 -14.19 -13.85 11.09
C HIS A 37 -14.33 -12.53 10.33
N VAL A 38 -15.00 -12.53 9.18
CA VAL A 38 -15.19 -11.35 8.34
C VAL A 38 -16.66 -11.17 8.00
N LEU A 39 -17.28 -10.12 8.50
CA LEU A 39 -18.60 -9.68 8.06
C LEU A 39 -18.44 -8.70 6.90
N THR A 40 -19.03 -9.03 5.75
CA THR A 40 -18.86 -8.25 4.52
C THR A 40 -20.11 -8.21 3.64
N HIS A 41 -20.03 -7.50 2.51
CA HIS A 41 -21.11 -7.37 1.54
C HIS A 41 -21.44 -8.71 0.86
N ILE A 42 -22.71 -8.92 0.55
CA ILE A 42 -23.23 -10.15 -0.07
C ILE A 42 -22.53 -10.46 -1.42
N ASP A 43 -22.11 -9.45 -2.16
CA ASP A 43 -21.40 -9.60 -3.44
C ASP A 43 -20.02 -10.28 -3.31
N ALA A 44 -19.52 -10.42 -2.08
CA ALA A 44 -18.27 -11.13 -1.80
C ALA A 44 -18.42 -12.68 -1.81
N GLY A 45 -19.57 -13.23 -2.13
CA GLY A 45 -19.71 -14.68 -2.26
C GLY A 45 -21.11 -15.25 -2.07
N GLY A 46 -22.14 -14.41 -2.13
CA GLY A 46 -23.54 -14.83 -2.01
C GLY A 46 -24.03 -14.99 -0.57
N ASP A 47 -25.25 -15.52 -0.42
CA ASP A 47 -25.97 -15.62 0.87
C ASP A 47 -25.44 -16.70 1.83
N HIS A 48 -24.31 -17.31 1.55
CA HIS A 48 -23.82 -18.47 2.32
C HIS A 48 -22.50 -18.15 3.04
N LEU A 49 -22.43 -18.63 4.28
CA LEU A 49 -21.18 -18.69 5.04
C LEU A 49 -20.09 -19.37 4.20
N ARG A 50 -18.98 -18.70 4.02
CA ARG A 50 -17.79 -19.30 3.44
C ARG A 50 -16.88 -19.79 4.56
N ALA A 51 -16.95 -21.08 4.83
CA ALA A 51 -15.99 -21.71 5.73
C ALA A 51 -14.56 -21.52 5.19
N ALA A 52 -13.62 -21.34 6.10
CA ALA A 52 -12.20 -21.29 5.78
C ALA A 52 -11.78 -22.57 5.00
N ALA A 53 -11.09 -22.40 3.87
CA ALA A 53 -10.56 -23.50 3.10
C ALA A 53 -9.28 -24.08 3.74
N THR A 54 -8.58 -23.26 4.53
CA THR A 54 -7.42 -23.65 5.33
C THR A 54 -7.61 -23.17 6.78
N PRO A 55 -6.86 -23.72 7.75
CA PRO A 55 -6.94 -23.29 9.16
C PRO A 55 -6.62 -21.81 9.40
N TYR A 56 -5.99 -21.14 8.44
CA TYR A 56 -5.52 -19.76 8.55
C TYR A 56 -6.40 -18.77 7.81
N GLU A 57 -7.29 -19.26 6.94
CA GLU A 57 -8.20 -18.36 6.22
C GLU A 57 -9.35 -17.91 7.12
N PRO A 58 -9.79 -16.65 7.00
CA PRO A 58 -10.96 -16.17 7.75
C PRO A 58 -12.26 -16.88 7.37
N THR A 59 -13.11 -17.09 8.36
CA THR A 59 -14.52 -17.45 8.13
C THR A 59 -15.28 -16.22 7.65
N VAL A 60 -15.90 -16.28 6.48
CA VAL A 60 -16.54 -15.13 5.85
C VAL A 60 -18.06 -15.19 5.94
N TYR A 61 -18.69 -14.13 6.42
CA TYR A 61 -20.13 -13.91 6.51
C TYR A 61 -20.56 -12.82 5.51
N PRO A 62 -20.96 -13.19 4.28
CA PRO A 62 -21.40 -12.22 3.26
C PRO A 62 -22.88 -11.86 3.50
N ALA A 63 -23.15 -11.11 4.56
CA ALA A 63 -24.51 -10.83 5.04
C ALA A 63 -24.96 -9.38 4.88
N LEU A 64 -24.05 -8.44 4.56
CA LEU A 64 -24.40 -7.04 4.35
C LEU A 64 -25.08 -6.86 2.99
N LYS A 65 -26.40 -6.80 2.95
CA LYS A 65 -27.18 -6.65 1.69
C LYS A 65 -27.17 -5.22 1.17
N GLN A 66 -27.23 -4.27 2.06
CA GLN A 66 -27.23 -2.85 1.76
C GLN A 66 -26.58 -2.08 2.88
N VAL A 67 -25.55 -1.32 2.57
CA VAL A 67 -24.87 -0.53 3.61
C VAL A 67 -25.71 0.69 3.96
N GLY A 68 -26.43 0.56 5.06
CA GLY A 68 -27.33 1.57 5.62
C GLY A 68 -27.44 1.40 7.13
N TRP A 69 -28.53 1.86 7.71
CA TRP A 69 -28.80 1.68 9.16
C TRP A 69 -28.94 0.19 9.57
N ASN A 70 -29.25 -0.70 8.64
CA ASN A 70 -29.30 -2.14 8.84
C ASN A 70 -27.95 -2.74 9.24
N LEU A 71 -26.84 -2.11 8.85
CA LEU A 71 -25.49 -2.49 9.24
C LEU A 71 -25.39 -2.79 10.76
N TRP A 72 -26.06 -2.02 11.59
CA TRP A 72 -26.02 -2.23 13.03
C TRP A 72 -26.64 -3.56 13.48
N GLY A 73 -27.76 -3.94 12.85
CA GLY A 73 -28.41 -5.22 13.10
C GLY A 73 -27.53 -6.40 12.68
N ASP A 74 -26.96 -6.30 11.46
CA ASP A 74 -26.10 -7.34 10.89
C ASP A 74 -24.82 -7.54 11.72
N VAL A 75 -24.18 -6.45 12.14
CA VAL A 75 -22.99 -6.51 13.02
C VAL A 75 -23.34 -7.09 14.39
N LEU A 76 -24.48 -6.71 14.98
CA LEU A 76 -24.89 -7.26 16.27
C LEU A 76 -25.20 -8.75 16.18
N ALA A 77 -25.84 -9.20 15.11
CA ALA A 77 -26.09 -10.64 14.87
C ALA A 77 -24.78 -11.42 14.73
N ALA A 78 -23.83 -10.90 13.98
CA ALA A 78 -22.51 -11.51 13.84
C ALA A 78 -21.74 -11.54 15.18
N ILE A 79 -21.84 -10.51 16.01
CA ILE A 79 -21.24 -10.49 17.36
C ILE A 79 -21.91 -11.55 18.27
N ASP A 80 -23.23 -11.66 18.22
CA ASP A 80 -23.98 -12.64 19.03
C ASP A 80 -23.62 -14.09 18.60
N GLU A 81 -23.29 -14.33 17.32
CA GLU A 81 -22.88 -15.64 16.80
C GLU A 81 -21.41 -15.94 17.11
N VAL A 82 -20.51 -15.03 16.76
CA VAL A 82 -19.04 -15.22 16.85
C VAL A 82 -18.53 -15.05 18.29
N GLN A 83 -19.16 -14.19 19.08
CA GLN A 83 -18.70 -13.79 20.43
C GLN A 83 -17.23 -13.32 20.40
N PRO A 84 -16.86 -12.32 19.54
CA PRO A 84 -15.48 -11.92 19.36
C PRO A 84 -14.95 -11.11 20.56
N GLU A 85 -13.69 -11.27 20.89
CA GLU A 85 -12.96 -10.40 21.82
C GLU A 85 -12.66 -9.03 21.17
N VAL A 86 -12.47 -9.02 19.83
CA VAL A 86 -12.15 -7.82 19.04
C VAL A 86 -13.14 -7.66 17.90
N VAL A 87 -13.73 -6.48 17.79
CA VAL A 87 -14.43 -6.03 16.57
C VAL A 87 -13.59 -4.96 15.89
N GLN A 88 -13.12 -5.21 14.67
CA GLN A 88 -12.31 -4.26 13.95
C GLN A 88 -12.97 -3.81 12.64
N VAL A 89 -13.28 -2.51 12.57
CA VAL A 89 -13.89 -1.88 11.40
C VAL A 89 -12.79 -1.51 10.40
N GLN A 90 -12.91 -1.97 9.16
CA GLN A 90 -12.04 -1.60 8.05
C GLN A 90 -12.68 -0.39 7.33
N TYR A 91 -12.31 0.82 7.75
CA TYR A 91 -12.97 2.03 7.28
C TYR A 91 -12.37 2.59 6.00
N GLN A 92 -13.19 2.61 4.97
CA GLN A 92 -13.09 3.43 3.78
C GLN A 92 -14.50 3.85 3.41
N SER A 93 -14.80 5.15 3.38
CA SER A 93 -16.20 5.61 3.27
C SER A 93 -16.90 5.12 1.99
N ALA A 94 -16.16 4.96 0.89
CA ALA A 94 -16.69 4.45 -0.37
C ALA A 94 -17.14 2.99 -0.28
N ALA A 95 -16.40 2.14 0.42
CA ALA A 95 -16.74 0.72 0.64
C ALA A 95 -18.06 0.55 1.42
N TYR A 96 -18.46 1.58 2.16
CA TYR A 96 -19.76 1.61 2.86
C TYR A 96 -20.81 2.47 2.14
N GLY A 97 -20.72 2.62 0.82
CA GLY A 97 -21.66 3.40 0.03
C GLY A 97 -21.77 4.87 0.48
N LEU A 98 -20.73 5.42 1.09
CA LEU A 98 -20.68 6.76 1.69
C LEU A 98 -21.72 6.96 2.81
N HIS A 99 -22.30 5.89 3.37
CA HIS A 99 -23.36 5.98 4.40
C HIS A 99 -22.78 6.16 5.81
N PRO A 100 -23.33 7.04 6.66
CA PRO A 100 -22.76 7.35 7.97
C PRO A 100 -22.98 6.30 9.06
N ALA A 101 -23.75 5.24 8.82
CA ALA A 101 -24.04 4.21 9.81
C ALA A 101 -22.77 3.61 10.43
N VAL A 102 -21.73 3.35 9.60
CA VAL A 102 -20.45 2.81 10.07
C VAL A 102 -19.74 3.78 11.03
N ASN A 103 -19.89 5.08 10.81
CA ASN A 103 -19.25 6.11 11.65
C ASN A 103 -19.81 6.13 13.08
N LEU A 104 -21.04 5.68 13.29
CA LEU A 104 -21.71 5.61 14.58
C LEU A 104 -21.71 4.20 15.19
N LEU A 105 -21.16 3.21 14.48
CA LEU A 105 -21.16 1.81 14.92
C LEU A 105 -20.50 1.61 16.30
N PRO A 106 -19.32 2.15 16.63
CA PRO A 106 -18.73 1.95 17.95
C PRO A 106 -19.61 2.49 19.08
N SER A 107 -20.26 3.65 18.87
CA SER A 107 -21.22 4.20 19.84
C SER A 107 -22.43 3.28 20.03
N ARG A 108 -22.91 2.67 18.95
CA ARG A 108 -24.02 1.68 19.00
C ARG A 108 -23.62 0.43 19.78
N LEU A 109 -22.40 -0.08 19.58
CA LEU A 109 -21.89 -1.25 20.31
C LEU A 109 -21.74 -0.97 21.82
N ARG A 110 -21.27 0.22 22.19
CA ARG A 110 -21.21 0.65 23.60
C ARG A 110 -22.59 0.71 24.26
N LEU A 111 -23.59 1.22 23.56
CA LEU A 111 -24.98 1.24 24.08
C LEU A 111 -25.52 -0.17 24.34
N ARG A 112 -25.10 -1.16 23.55
CA ARG A 112 -25.43 -2.58 23.76
C ARG A 112 -24.59 -3.23 24.88
N ARG A 113 -23.62 -2.53 25.45
CA ARG A 113 -22.66 -3.06 26.42
C ARG A 113 -21.93 -4.31 25.92
N SER A 114 -21.55 -4.30 24.61
CA SER A 114 -20.67 -5.33 24.07
C SER A 114 -19.38 -5.43 24.89
N ARG A 115 -18.93 -6.65 25.13
CA ARG A 115 -17.66 -6.91 25.83
C ARG A 115 -16.45 -6.82 24.91
N SER A 116 -16.67 -6.82 23.58
CA SER A 116 -15.61 -6.74 22.60
C SER A 116 -14.95 -5.36 22.62
N VAL A 117 -13.65 -5.31 22.52
CA VAL A 117 -12.95 -4.06 22.20
C VAL A 117 -13.19 -3.70 20.75
N VAL A 118 -13.33 -2.41 20.45
CA VAL A 118 -13.65 -1.92 19.11
C VAL A 118 -12.48 -1.13 18.57
N LEU A 119 -11.88 -1.62 17.49
CA LEU A 119 -10.85 -0.89 16.74
C LEU A 119 -11.41 -0.42 15.38
N THR A 120 -10.83 0.64 14.86
CA THR A 120 -11.06 1.06 13.48
C THR A 120 -9.72 1.22 12.76
N THR A 121 -9.55 0.54 11.62
CA THR A 121 -8.47 0.81 10.67
C THR A 121 -8.94 1.84 9.66
N PHE A 122 -8.28 2.98 9.60
CA PHE A 122 -8.54 4.02 8.62
C PHE A 122 -7.67 3.81 7.38
N HIS A 123 -8.31 3.39 6.28
CA HIS A 123 -7.65 3.29 4.98
C HIS A 123 -7.59 4.64 4.28
N ASP A 124 -8.56 5.50 4.55
CA ASP A 124 -8.56 6.94 4.25
C ASP A 124 -9.40 7.70 5.29
N LEU A 125 -9.27 9.03 5.31
CA LEU A 125 -10.08 9.91 6.12
C LEU A 125 -11.13 10.65 5.28
N LYS A 126 -11.55 10.07 4.17
CA LYS A 126 -12.68 10.60 3.42
C LYS A 126 -13.96 10.45 4.25
N PHE A 127 -14.79 11.48 4.21
CA PHE A 127 -15.99 11.50 5.02
C PHE A 127 -17.20 10.98 4.23
N PRO A 128 -18.23 10.46 4.93
CA PRO A 128 -19.44 9.98 4.30
C PRO A 128 -20.21 11.10 3.60
N TYR A 129 -21.06 10.74 2.67
CA TYR A 129 -21.96 11.67 2.02
C TYR A 129 -23.20 11.86 2.93
N LEU A 130 -23.17 12.89 3.76
CA LEU A 130 -24.32 13.18 4.66
C LEU A 130 -25.36 14.06 3.98
N PHE A 131 -24.94 15.17 3.43
CA PHE A 131 -25.75 16.09 2.61
C PHE A 131 -24.76 17.01 1.87
N PRO A 132 -25.08 17.50 0.68
CA PRO A 132 -24.18 18.41 -0.05
C PRO A 132 -23.74 19.62 0.77
N LYS A 133 -24.59 20.12 1.65
CA LYS A 133 -24.39 21.33 2.47
C LYS A 133 -23.87 21.06 3.89
N ALA A 134 -23.58 19.80 4.26
CA ALA A 134 -23.19 19.46 5.64
C ALA A 134 -21.77 19.94 6.03
N GLY A 135 -20.95 20.43 5.07
CA GLY A 135 -19.67 21.07 5.34
C GLY A 135 -18.82 20.39 6.43
N PRO A 136 -18.46 21.12 7.51
CA PRO A 136 -17.63 20.60 8.60
C PRO A 136 -18.23 19.40 9.36
N LEU A 137 -19.55 19.21 9.34
CA LEU A 137 -20.21 18.09 10.02
C LEU A 137 -19.79 16.73 9.46
N ARG A 138 -19.36 16.66 8.21
CA ARG A 138 -18.84 15.44 7.60
C ARG A 138 -17.58 14.96 8.30
N TRP A 139 -16.69 15.89 8.66
CA TRP A 139 -15.50 15.56 9.44
C TRP A 139 -15.85 15.05 10.83
N GLN A 140 -16.89 15.60 11.47
CA GLN A 140 -17.34 15.12 12.77
C GLN A 140 -17.81 13.67 12.71
N ALA A 141 -18.33 13.18 11.58
CA ALA A 141 -18.68 11.77 11.44
C ALA A 141 -17.42 10.86 11.49
N VAL A 142 -16.34 11.25 10.84
CA VAL A 142 -15.04 10.52 10.95
C VAL A 142 -14.51 10.57 12.38
N LEU A 143 -14.58 11.74 13.02
CA LEU A 143 -14.17 11.89 14.42
C LEU A 143 -15.06 11.09 15.37
N ALA A 144 -16.37 10.95 15.09
CA ALA A 144 -17.28 10.12 15.89
C ALA A 144 -16.87 8.64 15.85
N LEU A 145 -16.47 8.14 14.67
CA LEU A 145 -15.93 6.78 14.53
C LEU A 145 -14.64 6.61 15.34
N ALA A 146 -13.69 7.52 15.19
CA ALA A 146 -12.40 7.43 15.87
C ALA A 146 -12.53 7.61 17.40
N ARG A 147 -13.35 8.56 17.88
CA ARG A 147 -13.63 8.77 19.32
C ARG A 147 -14.40 7.60 19.92
N GLY A 148 -15.32 7.03 19.15
CA GLY A 148 -16.12 5.87 19.54
C GLY A 148 -15.31 4.59 19.65
N SER A 149 -14.25 4.41 18.87
CA SER A 149 -13.35 3.26 18.94
C SER A 149 -12.45 3.31 20.18
N ASP A 150 -12.04 2.15 20.67
CA ASP A 150 -11.07 2.03 21.77
C ASP A 150 -9.65 2.34 21.28
N ALA A 151 -9.32 1.95 20.04
CA ALA A 151 -8.15 2.41 19.33
C ALA A 151 -8.43 2.61 17.82
N SER A 152 -7.58 3.40 17.17
CA SER A 152 -7.63 3.70 15.74
C SER A 152 -6.30 3.35 15.08
N VAL A 153 -6.31 2.37 14.20
CA VAL A 153 -5.17 2.08 13.34
C VAL A 153 -5.14 3.09 12.20
N VAL A 154 -4.00 3.74 12.01
CA VAL A 154 -3.75 4.67 10.91
C VAL A 154 -2.58 4.17 10.08
N THR A 155 -2.74 4.22 8.77
CA THR A 155 -1.83 3.52 7.84
C THR A 155 -0.79 4.45 7.21
N ASN A 156 -0.83 5.74 7.52
CA ASN A 156 0.08 6.73 6.94
C ASN A 156 0.23 7.99 7.81
N PRO A 157 1.34 8.73 7.63
CA PRO A 157 1.63 9.91 8.42
C PRO A 157 0.60 11.04 8.31
N ALA A 158 0.01 11.26 7.13
CA ALA A 158 -0.95 12.36 6.93
C ALA A 158 -2.24 12.15 7.72
N ASP A 159 -2.77 10.93 7.71
CA ASP A 159 -3.96 10.57 8.47
C ASP A 159 -3.68 10.57 9.98
N TRP A 160 -2.48 10.12 10.38
CA TRP A 160 -2.04 10.21 11.77
C TRP A 160 -2.05 11.65 12.25
N GLU A 161 -1.43 12.56 11.51
CA GLU A 161 -1.35 13.98 11.88
C GLU A 161 -2.74 14.61 12.02
N ARG A 162 -3.65 14.35 11.07
CA ARG A 162 -5.02 14.88 11.12
C ARG A 162 -5.82 14.42 12.34
N LEU A 163 -5.69 13.15 12.73
CA LEU A 163 -6.37 12.62 13.91
C LEU A 163 -5.66 13.04 15.20
N ASN A 164 -4.34 13.12 15.20
CA ASN A 164 -3.55 13.62 16.33
C ASN A 164 -3.89 15.09 16.64
N ALA A 165 -3.95 15.95 15.63
CA ALA A 165 -4.39 17.34 15.76
C ALA A 165 -5.83 17.50 16.26
N ALA A 166 -6.67 16.46 16.08
CA ALA A 166 -8.03 16.41 16.65
C ALA A 166 -8.08 15.85 18.09
N GLY A 167 -6.92 15.69 18.75
CA GLY A 167 -6.80 15.25 20.16
C GLY A 167 -6.94 13.74 20.36
N LEU A 168 -6.66 12.93 19.35
CA LEU A 168 -6.83 11.48 19.41
C LEU A 168 -5.50 10.70 19.57
N GLY A 169 -4.38 11.39 19.77
CA GLY A 169 -3.02 10.82 19.75
C GLY A 169 -2.85 9.53 20.56
N GLU A 170 -3.39 9.46 21.77
CA GLU A 170 -3.29 8.28 22.65
C GLU A 170 -3.99 7.04 22.10
N LYS A 171 -5.04 7.23 21.31
CA LYS A 171 -5.79 6.14 20.68
C LYS A 171 -5.17 5.67 19.36
N LEU A 172 -4.26 6.42 18.77
CA LEU A 172 -3.70 6.09 17.47
C LEU A 172 -2.68 4.96 17.55
N ARG A 173 -2.79 4.04 16.63
CA ARG A 173 -1.84 2.93 16.41
C ARG A 173 -1.32 3.06 14.97
N PRO A 174 -0.10 3.59 14.78
CA PRO A 174 0.51 3.72 13.46
C PRO A 174 0.95 2.33 13.00
N ILE A 175 0.18 1.71 12.12
CA ILE A 175 0.48 0.41 11.50
C ILE A 175 0.38 0.59 10.00
N PRO A 176 1.48 0.43 9.24
CA PRO A 176 1.47 0.62 7.80
C PRO A 176 0.65 -0.46 7.08
N ILE A 177 0.36 -0.24 5.81
CA ILE A 177 -0.25 -1.26 4.96
C ILE A 177 0.81 -2.31 4.60
N GLY A 178 0.46 -3.59 4.72
CA GLY A 178 1.31 -4.69 4.29
C GLY A 178 1.48 -4.73 2.77
N SER A 179 2.60 -5.26 2.32
CA SER A 179 2.89 -5.40 0.89
C SER A 179 2.25 -6.67 0.34
N ASN A 180 1.48 -6.53 -0.74
CA ASN A 180 1.00 -7.66 -1.53
C ASN A 180 2.04 -8.18 -2.52
N ILE A 181 3.19 -7.49 -2.62
CA ILE A 181 4.23 -7.84 -3.58
C ILE A 181 5.33 -8.59 -2.83
N ARG A 182 5.51 -9.84 -3.23
CA ARG A 182 6.60 -10.68 -2.75
C ARG A 182 7.68 -10.78 -3.81
N CYS A 183 8.91 -11.04 -3.39
CA CYS A 183 9.98 -11.43 -4.30
C CYS A 183 9.81 -12.92 -4.61
N GLU A 184 9.24 -13.22 -5.77
CA GLU A 184 9.01 -14.58 -6.25
C GLU A 184 10.09 -14.93 -7.26
N VAL A 185 11.21 -15.48 -6.78
CA VAL A 185 12.32 -15.84 -7.68
C VAL A 185 11.92 -17.05 -8.51
N PRO A 186 11.88 -16.95 -9.87
CA PRO A 186 11.53 -18.09 -10.71
C PRO A 186 12.53 -19.24 -10.53
N ASN A 187 12.04 -20.46 -10.67
CA ASN A 187 12.93 -21.61 -10.81
C ASN A 187 13.88 -21.38 -11.99
N GLU A 188 15.16 -21.74 -11.83
CA GLU A 188 16.21 -21.54 -12.86
C GLU A 188 16.47 -20.05 -13.24
N TYR A 189 16.19 -19.09 -12.31
CA TYR A 189 16.53 -17.70 -12.54
C TYR A 189 18.02 -17.50 -12.78
N ASP A 190 18.36 -16.87 -13.91
CA ASP A 190 19.72 -16.45 -14.24
C ASP A 190 19.72 -14.94 -14.56
N ARG A 191 20.39 -14.17 -13.72
CA ARG A 191 20.45 -12.71 -13.85
C ARG A 191 21.08 -12.28 -15.19
N THR A 192 22.13 -12.95 -15.64
CA THR A 192 22.82 -12.61 -16.89
C THR A 192 21.93 -12.84 -18.09
N ARG A 193 21.24 -13.98 -18.13
CA ARG A 193 20.27 -14.31 -19.19
C ARG A 193 19.09 -13.32 -19.19
N GLN A 194 18.57 -12.97 -18.01
CA GLN A 194 17.47 -12.02 -17.91
C GLN A 194 17.87 -10.62 -18.37
N ARG A 195 19.08 -10.16 -18.02
CA ARG A 195 19.63 -8.89 -18.51
C ARG A 195 19.82 -8.87 -20.02
N ALA A 196 20.38 -9.95 -20.58
CA ALA A 196 20.58 -10.09 -22.03
C ALA A 196 19.27 -9.97 -22.82
N ARG A 197 18.16 -10.50 -22.29
CA ARG A 197 16.81 -10.36 -22.88
C ARG A 197 16.42 -8.89 -23.09
N TRP A 198 16.88 -8.00 -22.24
CA TRP A 198 16.61 -6.55 -22.31
C TRP A 198 17.78 -5.75 -22.91
N GLY A 199 18.70 -6.43 -23.57
CA GLY A 199 19.86 -5.80 -24.21
C GLY A 199 20.85 -5.18 -23.22
N ALA A 200 20.88 -5.65 -21.98
CA ALA A 200 21.77 -5.19 -20.94
C ALA A 200 22.92 -6.18 -20.73
N GLY A 201 24.11 -5.83 -21.17
CA GLY A 201 25.35 -6.57 -20.91
C GLY A 201 25.97 -6.27 -19.54
N PRO A 202 27.17 -6.81 -19.26
CA PRO A 202 27.85 -6.63 -17.96
C PRO A 202 28.08 -5.16 -17.58
N GLU A 203 28.47 -4.33 -18.56
CA GLU A 203 28.74 -2.90 -18.32
C GLU A 203 27.51 -2.00 -18.41
N THR A 204 26.35 -2.55 -18.82
CA THR A 204 25.11 -1.78 -18.94
C THR A 204 24.47 -1.59 -17.57
N TRP A 205 24.06 -0.37 -17.26
CA TRP A 205 23.23 -0.07 -16.11
C TRP A 205 21.75 -0.20 -16.48
N LEU A 206 21.09 -1.19 -15.88
CA LEU A 206 19.67 -1.45 -16.09
C LEU A 206 18.87 -0.78 -14.98
N LEU A 207 18.22 0.32 -15.31
CA LEU A 207 17.30 1.04 -14.44
C LEU A 207 15.92 0.39 -14.53
N ALA A 208 15.25 0.12 -13.42
CA ALA A 208 13.90 -0.40 -13.42
C ALA A 208 12.90 0.68 -12.95
N TYR A 209 11.83 0.83 -13.71
CA TYR A 209 10.60 1.46 -13.27
C TYR A 209 9.51 0.38 -13.22
N PHE A 210 8.70 0.36 -12.17
CA PHE A 210 7.60 -0.61 -12.04
C PHE A 210 6.25 0.07 -11.87
N GLY A 211 5.26 -0.40 -12.63
CA GLY A 211 3.85 -0.03 -12.52
C GLY A 211 3.31 0.77 -13.70
N PHE A 212 2.01 1.06 -13.66
CA PHE A 212 1.34 1.85 -14.70
C PHE A 212 1.79 3.32 -14.68
N LEU A 213 1.90 3.90 -15.87
CA LEU A 213 2.17 5.32 -16.01
C LEU A 213 0.91 6.17 -15.76
N ASN A 214 1.07 7.21 -14.97
CA ASN A 214 0.16 8.34 -14.84
C ASN A 214 0.96 9.59 -14.46
N ALA A 215 0.34 10.75 -14.48
CA ALA A 215 1.02 12.02 -14.22
C ALA A 215 1.78 12.05 -12.87
N ASN A 216 1.19 11.49 -11.80
CA ASN A 216 1.81 11.48 -10.47
C ASN A 216 3.03 10.57 -10.37
N LYS A 217 3.21 9.63 -11.31
CA LYS A 217 4.35 8.72 -11.36
C LYS A 217 5.60 9.31 -12.00
N GLY A 218 5.53 10.51 -12.59
CA GLY A 218 6.71 11.26 -13.05
C GLY A 218 7.43 10.67 -14.26
N GLY A 219 6.71 10.04 -15.20
CA GLY A 219 7.30 9.43 -16.39
C GLY A 219 8.15 10.40 -17.22
N GLU A 220 7.79 11.68 -17.27
CA GLU A 220 8.58 12.73 -17.96
C GLU A 220 9.95 12.92 -17.30
N THR A 221 9.99 13.04 -15.97
CA THR A 221 11.24 13.15 -15.20
C THR A 221 12.12 11.91 -15.40
N LEU A 222 11.51 10.72 -15.47
CA LEU A 222 12.21 9.47 -15.72
C LEU A 222 12.94 9.46 -17.07
N VAL A 223 12.22 9.84 -18.15
CA VAL A 223 12.77 9.87 -19.51
C VAL A 223 13.84 10.94 -19.66
N GLN A 224 13.61 12.14 -19.08
CA GLN A 224 14.61 13.22 -19.08
C GLN A 224 15.87 12.84 -18.30
N CYS A 225 15.71 12.12 -17.18
CA CYS A 225 16.84 11.57 -16.41
C CYS A 225 17.65 10.57 -17.26
N LEU A 226 16.99 9.64 -17.98
CA LEU A 226 17.66 8.72 -18.88
C LEU A 226 18.42 9.47 -19.98
N ALA A 227 17.78 10.45 -20.61
CA ALA A 227 18.42 11.27 -21.65
C ALA A 227 19.67 11.99 -21.11
N GLU A 228 19.62 12.51 -19.90
CA GLU A 228 20.76 13.15 -19.25
C GLU A 228 21.91 12.15 -18.98
N LEU A 229 21.60 10.94 -18.52
CA LEU A 229 22.59 9.87 -18.35
C LEU A 229 23.25 9.50 -19.68
N VAL A 230 22.46 9.35 -20.75
CA VAL A 230 22.97 9.06 -22.10
C VAL A 230 23.84 10.20 -22.62
N ARG A 231 23.44 11.46 -22.44
CA ARG A 231 24.22 12.65 -22.81
C ARG A 231 25.58 12.69 -22.11
N ARG A 232 25.67 12.16 -20.88
CA ARG A 232 26.91 12.03 -20.10
C ARG A 232 27.76 10.82 -20.52
N GLY A 233 27.30 10.02 -21.48
CA GLY A 233 27.99 8.81 -21.95
C GLY A 233 27.80 7.60 -21.02
N ALA A 234 26.86 7.65 -20.10
CA ALA A 234 26.58 6.52 -19.21
C ALA A 234 25.91 5.36 -20.00
N PRO A 235 26.33 4.10 -19.80
CA PRO A 235 25.78 2.95 -20.51
C PRO A 235 24.44 2.53 -19.86
N ALA A 236 23.50 3.47 -19.73
CA ALA A 236 22.22 3.26 -19.06
C ALA A 236 21.14 2.78 -20.03
N ARG A 237 20.29 1.87 -19.55
CA ARG A 237 19.02 1.44 -20.16
C ARG A 237 17.91 1.50 -19.14
N LEU A 238 16.70 1.76 -19.61
CA LEU A 238 15.48 1.81 -18.77
C LEU A 238 14.56 0.63 -19.13
N LEU A 239 14.23 -0.16 -18.12
CA LEU A 239 13.24 -1.22 -18.21
C LEU A 239 11.96 -0.76 -17.51
N MET A 240 10.91 -0.58 -18.29
CA MET A 240 9.55 -0.29 -17.83
C MET A 240 8.84 -1.61 -17.55
N VAL A 241 8.75 -1.99 -16.28
CA VAL A 241 8.17 -3.26 -15.85
C VAL A 241 6.67 -3.10 -15.59
N GLY A 242 5.86 -3.95 -16.23
CA GLY A 242 4.41 -3.93 -16.12
C GLY A 242 3.70 -3.32 -17.34
N GLY A 243 2.37 -3.27 -17.28
CA GLY A 243 1.56 -2.67 -18.34
C GLY A 243 1.80 -1.16 -18.47
N LYS A 244 1.60 -0.64 -19.68
CA LYS A 244 1.83 0.79 -19.97
C LYS A 244 0.88 1.70 -19.19
N VAL A 245 -0.43 1.35 -19.18
CA VAL A 245 -1.49 2.08 -18.47
C VAL A 245 -2.52 1.10 -17.93
N GLY A 246 -3.23 1.49 -16.88
CA GLY A 246 -4.44 0.80 -16.42
C GLY A 246 -5.59 0.99 -17.41
N SER A 247 -6.44 -0.02 -17.57
CA SER A 247 -7.44 -0.15 -18.64
C SER A 247 -8.62 0.84 -18.59
N SER A 248 -8.77 1.64 -17.54
CA SER A 248 -10.04 2.34 -17.26
C SER A 248 -10.01 3.87 -17.29
N ASP A 249 -8.85 4.51 -17.50
CA ASP A 249 -8.74 5.97 -17.43
C ASP A 249 -8.16 6.58 -18.72
N PRO A 250 -8.99 7.28 -19.53
CA PRO A 250 -8.52 7.95 -20.75
C PRO A 250 -7.40 8.96 -20.54
N THR A 251 -7.31 9.57 -19.34
CA THR A 251 -6.26 10.55 -19.04
C THR A 251 -4.88 9.91 -18.98
N ASN A 252 -4.80 8.64 -18.55
CA ASN A 252 -3.57 7.88 -18.53
C ASN A 252 -3.07 7.53 -19.94
N MET A 253 -3.98 7.31 -20.91
CA MET A 253 -3.61 7.10 -22.32
C MET A 253 -2.98 8.36 -22.92
N ALA A 254 -3.58 9.53 -22.68
CA ALA A 254 -3.00 10.81 -23.14
C ALA A 254 -1.63 11.08 -22.50
N TYR A 255 -1.48 10.74 -21.23
CA TYR A 255 -0.19 10.87 -20.54
C TYR A 255 0.85 9.90 -21.10
N LEU A 256 0.50 8.65 -21.39
CA LEU A 256 1.40 7.68 -22.03
C LEU A 256 1.90 8.21 -23.38
N ALA A 257 0.99 8.69 -24.25
CA ALA A 257 1.34 9.25 -25.55
C ALA A 257 2.33 10.43 -25.43
N LYS A 258 2.17 11.26 -24.37
CA LYS A 258 3.11 12.34 -24.06
C LYS A 258 4.50 11.81 -23.68
N VAL A 259 4.57 10.75 -22.86
CA VAL A 259 5.84 10.14 -22.48
C VAL A 259 6.52 9.44 -23.66
N GLU A 260 5.75 8.72 -24.49
CA GLU A 260 6.29 8.06 -25.69
C GLU A 260 6.84 9.11 -26.68
N LYS A 261 6.10 10.21 -26.92
CA LYS A 261 6.61 11.32 -27.72
C LYS A 261 7.91 11.90 -27.14
N LEU A 262 8.00 12.07 -25.83
CA LEU A 262 9.22 12.58 -25.17
C LEU A 262 10.42 11.64 -25.35
N ILE A 263 10.21 10.32 -25.35
CA ILE A 263 11.23 9.31 -25.62
C ILE A 263 11.81 9.51 -27.04
N ASP A 264 10.94 9.76 -28.03
CA ASP A 264 11.35 10.00 -29.41
C ASP A 264 12.04 11.36 -29.56
N ASP A 265 11.48 12.43 -29.00
CA ASP A 265 12.02 13.80 -29.05
C ASP A 265 13.42 13.89 -28.42
N LEU A 266 13.70 13.09 -27.38
CA LEU A 266 15.00 13.03 -26.70
C LEU A 266 15.96 11.96 -27.29
N HIS A 267 15.55 11.26 -28.35
CA HIS A 267 16.33 10.26 -29.06
C HIS A 267 16.87 9.13 -28.15
N VAL A 268 16.06 8.65 -27.20
CA VAL A 268 16.43 7.56 -26.28
C VAL A 268 15.59 6.29 -26.46
N ALA A 269 14.86 6.17 -27.57
CA ALA A 269 13.97 5.03 -27.83
C ALA A 269 14.71 3.68 -27.84
N ASP A 270 15.96 3.63 -28.31
CA ASP A 270 16.82 2.43 -28.28
C ASP A 270 17.25 2.03 -26.87
N ARG A 271 17.07 2.88 -25.88
CA ARG A 271 17.44 2.69 -24.49
C ARG A 271 16.26 2.33 -23.57
N VAL A 272 15.01 2.40 -24.07
CA VAL A 272 13.81 2.10 -23.30
C VAL A 272 13.20 0.77 -23.76
N GLN A 273 12.96 -0.13 -22.79
CA GLN A 273 12.30 -1.40 -23.05
C GLN A 273 11.05 -1.51 -22.18
N TRP A 274 10.01 -2.16 -22.70
CA TRP A 274 8.75 -2.39 -22.02
C TRP A 274 8.48 -3.89 -21.91
N THR A 275 8.18 -4.37 -20.69
CA THR A 275 7.83 -5.79 -20.54
C THR A 275 6.39 -6.08 -20.97
N GLY A 276 5.51 -5.07 -20.93
CA GLY A 276 4.08 -5.29 -20.98
C GLY A 276 3.56 -5.89 -19.68
N PHE A 277 2.29 -6.28 -19.68
CA PHE A 277 1.69 -7.01 -18.55
C PHE A 277 2.31 -8.41 -18.45
N THR A 278 2.70 -8.81 -17.24
CA THR A 278 3.45 -10.05 -17.01
C THR A 278 3.12 -10.63 -15.62
N SER A 279 3.49 -11.88 -15.37
CA SER A 279 3.27 -12.58 -14.10
C SER A 279 4.08 -11.95 -12.94
N SER A 280 3.74 -12.26 -11.70
CA SER A 280 4.48 -11.83 -10.51
C SER A 280 5.92 -12.36 -10.51
N GLU A 281 6.11 -13.60 -10.97
CA GLU A 281 7.44 -14.22 -11.13
C GLU A 281 8.29 -13.45 -12.17
N ASP A 282 7.72 -13.09 -13.32
CA ASP A 282 8.41 -12.30 -14.33
C ASP A 282 8.70 -10.88 -13.85
N VAL A 283 7.78 -10.26 -13.09
CA VAL A 283 8.04 -8.97 -12.43
C VAL A 283 9.26 -9.10 -11.52
N SER A 284 9.31 -10.15 -10.69
CA SER A 284 10.43 -10.41 -9.79
C SER A 284 11.73 -10.64 -10.56
N ALA A 285 11.70 -11.46 -11.61
CA ALA A 285 12.86 -11.71 -12.46
C ALA A 285 13.43 -10.42 -13.08
N ASN A 286 12.55 -9.53 -13.55
CA ASN A 286 12.93 -8.25 -14.15
C ASN A 286 13.50 -7.28 -13.11
N LEU A 287 12.89 -7.18 -11.94
CA LEU A 287 13.40 -6.33 -10.85
C LEU A 287 14.74 -6.83 -10.34
N LEU A 288 14.92 -8.13 -10.14
CA LEU A 288 16.20 -8.73 -9.73
C LEU A 288 17.32 -8.56 -10.79
N ALA A 289 16.96 -8.43 -12.07
CA ALA A 289 17.92 -8.17 -13.14
C ALA A 289 18.43 -6.72 -13.14
N ALA A 290 17.67 -5.79 -12.58
CA ALA A 290 18.01 -4.37 -12.54
C ALA A 290 19.15 -4.05 -11.56
N ASP A 291 19.75 -2.88 -11.72
CA ASP A 291 20.81 -2.36 -10.86
C ASP A 291 20.27 -1.35 -9.83
N CYS A 292 19.19 -0.66 -10.16
CA CYS A 292 18.42 0.17 -9.22
C CYS A 292 16.98 0.39 -9.71
N ALA A 293 16.10 0.72 -8.79
CA ALA A 293 14.75 1.22 -9.06
C ALA A 293 14.76 2.76 -9.12
N VAL A 294 14.09 3.33 -10.15
CA VAL A 294 13.95 4.77 -10.34
C VAL A 294 12.46 5.13 -10.33
N LEU A 295 12.03 5.83 -9.28
CA LEU A 295 10.62 6.07 -8.98
C LEU A 295 10.36 7.57 -8.72
N PRO A 296 10.19 8.39 -9.78
CA PRO A 296 10.17 9.86 -9.69
C PRO A 296 8.77 10.43 -9.40
N TYR A 297 8.16 10.04 -8.27
CA TYR A 297 6.83 10.50 -7.91
C TYR A 297 6.78 12.04 -7.77
N ARG A 298 5.75 12.68 -8.34
CA ARG A 298 5.56 14.14 -8.25
C ARG A 298 5.21 14.62 -6.85
N GLU A 299 4.49 13.80 -6.09
CA GLU A 299 4.09 14.11 -4.71
C GLU A 299 5.07 13.56 -3.67
N GLY A 300 6.20 12.99 -4.11
CA GLY A 300 7.16 12.31 -3.28
C GLY A 300 6.83 10.82 -3.04
N ALA A 301 7.84 10.09 -2.61
CA ALA A 301 7.76 8.65 -2.37
C ALA A 301 6.95 8.34 -1.12
N SER A 302 5.80 7.72 -1.28
CA SER A 302 4.95 7.24 -0.20
C SER A 302 4.98 5.71 -0.15
N LEU A 303 5.09 5.14 1.04
CA LEU A 303 5.04 3.69 1.27
C LEU A 303 3.66 3.06 0.98
N ARG A 304 2.72 3.83 0.44
CA ARG A 304 1.48 3.36 -0.20
C ARG A 304 1.66 2.99 -1.67
N HIS A 305 2.78 3.37 -2.29
CA HIS A 305 3.03 3.06 -3.69
C HIS A 305 3.49 1.60 -3.84
N GLY A 306 2.67 0.76 -4.47
CA GLY A 306 3.02 -0.64 -4.74
C GLY A 306 4.34 -0.81 -5.49
N SER A 307 4.68 0.11 -6.41
CA SER A 307 5.97 0.11 -7.11
C SER A 307 7.17 0.32 -6.18
N LEU A 308 7.03 1.17 -5.15
CA LEU A 308 8.05 1.35 -4.13
C LEU A 308 8.18 0.09 -3.25
N MET A 309 7.05 -0.49 -2.86
CA MET A 309 7.05 -1.73 -2.08
C MET A 309 7.70 -2.88 -2.83
N ALA A 310 7.49 -2.96 -4.15
CA ALA A 310 8.17 -3.94 -4.99
C ALA A 310 9.68 -3.74 -4.98
N ALA A 311 10.16 -2.52 -5.18
CA ALA A 311 11.60 -2.22 -5.15
C ALA A 311 12.24 -2.59 -3.80
N LEU A 312 11.55 -2.30 -2.69
CA LEU A 312 11.97 -2.67 -1.34
C LEU A 312 12.03 -4.19 -1.15
N ALA A 313 10.98 -4.91 -1.55
CA ALA A 313 10.88 -6.36 -1.40
C ALA A 313 11.97 -7.11 -2.21
N HIS A 314 12.44 -6.52 -3.31
CA HIS A 314 13.52 -7.09 -4.13
C HIS A 314 14.92 -6.59 -3.72
N GLY A 315 15.03 -5.82 -2.64
CA GLY A 315 16.31 -5.31 -2.15
C GLY A 315 17.05 -4.42 -3.15
N LEU A 316 16.31 -3.72 -4.03
CA LEU A 316 16.92 -2.82 -5.01
C LEU A 316 17.40 -1.53 -4.33
N PRO A 317 18.58 -0.99 -4.71
CA PRO A 317 18.88 0.41 -4.46
C PRO A 317 17.81 1.29 -5.09
N ILE A 318 17.29 2.26 -4.34
CA ILE A 318 16.17 3.09 -4.77
C ILE A 318 16.63 4.53 -4.97
N VAL A 319 16.32 5.10 -6.14
CA VAL A 319 16.36 6.54 -6.39
C VAL A 319 14.93 7.02 -6.55
N SER A 320 14.50 7.94 -5.70
CA SER A 320 13.13 8.42 -5.69
C SER A 320 13.06 9.89 -5.26
N THR A 321 11.85 10.38 -5.02
CA THR A 321 11.61 11.78 -4.65
C THR A 321 11.24 11.90 -3.18
N ALA A 322 11.74 12.96 -2.54
CA ALA A 322 11.42 13.24 -1.15
C ALA A 322 9.94 13.64 -1.00
N LEU A 323 9.32 13.17 0.09
CA LEU A 323 8.03 13.72 0.52
C LEU A 323 8.20 15.17 0.97
N THR A 324 7.33 16.04 0.48
CA THR A 324 7.28 17.45 0.89
C THR A 324 6.13 17.67 1.87
N ASN A 325 6.31 18.62 2.78
CA ASN A 325 5.26 19.13 3.68
C ASN A 325 4.67 18.11 4.68
N MET A 326 5.47 17.14 5.13
CA MET A 326 5.03 16.22 6.18
C MET A 326 5.61 16.63 7.54
N PRO A 327 4.78 16.72 8.61
CA PRO A 327 5.24 17.01 9.95
C PRO A 327 6.25 15.95 10.45
N ALA A 328 7.37 16.40 10.99
CA ALA A 328 8.45 15.51 11.43
C ALA A 328 7.99 14.50 12.50
N GLU A 329 7.07 14.87 13.37
CA GLU A 329 6.53 13.96 14.40
C GLU A 329 5.70 12.82 13.79
N ALA A 330 4.89 13.11 12.77
CA ALA A 330 4.14 12.09 12.05
C ALA A 330 5.08 11.12 11.33
N MET A 331 6.16 11.64 10.72
CA MET A 331 7.15 10.81 10.03
C MET A 331 7.87 9.84 10.97
N LYS A 332 8.16 10.22 12.22
CA LYS A 332 8.80 9.33 13.22
C LYS A 332 7.94 8.12 13.63
N LYS A 333 6.63 8.15 13.36
CA LYS A 333 5.70 7.09 13.75
C LYS A 333 5.61 5.96 12.74
N PHE A 334 6.14 6.14 11.54
CA PHE A 334 6.03 5.18 10.45
C PHE A 334 7.41 4.81 9.91
N PRO A 335 7.57 3.60 9.34
CA PRO A 335 8.71 3.30 8.50
C PRO A 335 8.80 4.30 7.36
N MET A 336 10.00 4.80 7.03
CA MET A 336 10.19 5.87 6.05
C MET A 336 11.40 5.61 5.17
N LEU A 337 11.36 6.17 3.95
CA LEU A 337 12.59 6.36 3.19
C LEU A 337 13.39 7.50 3.81
N VAL A 338 14.68 7.27 3.98
CA VAL A 338 15.63 8.23 4.54
C VAL A 338 16.77 8.42 3.53
N ASP A 339 16.97 9.67 3.09
CA ASP A 339 18.00 10.00 2.12
C ASP A 339 19.39 9.60 2.63
N GLY A 340 20.14 8.92 1.75
CA GLY A 340 21.49 8.44 2.04
C GLY A 340 21.57 7.24 2.99
N ASP A 341 20.46 6.79 3.61
CA ASP A 341 20.42 5.59 4.46
C ASP A 341 19.84 4.37 3.74
N ASN A 342 18.58 4.44 3.29
CA ASN A 342 17.89 3.34 2.62
C ASN A 342 17.38 3.66 1.21
N ALA A 343 17.52 4.90 0.76
CA ALA A 343 17.26 5.37 -0.59
C ALA A 343 18.12 6.61 -0.90
N LEU A 344 18.17 7.02 -2.16
CA LEU A 344 18.58 8.37 -2.55
C LEU A 344 17.32 9.17 -2.91
N LEU A 345 17.08 10.24 -2.19
CA LEU A 345 15.90 11.08 -2.34
C LEU A 345 16.27 12.45 -2.91
N ILE A 346 15.61 12.82 -3.98
CA ILE A 346 15.77 14.13 -4.62
C ILE A 346 14.47 14.92 -4.57
N PRO A 347 14.47 16.24 -4.80
CA PRO A 347 13.23 16.98 -5.01
C PRO A 347 12.46 16.43 -6.22
N PRO A 348 11.12 16.48 -6.20
CA PRO A 348 10.31 16.13 -7.37
C PRO A 348 10.67 16.99 -8.61
N GLU A 349 10.47 16.42 -9.81
CA GLU A 349 10.63 17.09 -11.09
C GLU A 349 12.06 17.62 -11.38
N GLU A 350 13.09 16.99 -10.80
CA GLU A 350 14.51 17.34 -10.95
C GLU A 350 15.30 16.23 -11.66
N PRO A 351 15.17 16.06 -13.01
CA PRO A 351 15.77 14.95 -13.73
C PRO A 351 17.30 14.96 -13.70
N VAL A 352 17.94 16.12 -13.65
CA VAL A 352 19.40 16.24 -13.57
C VAL A 352 19.92 15.73 -12.23
N ARG A 353 19.27 16.12 -11.13
CA ARG A 353 19.62 15.61 -9.78
C ARG A 353 19.36 14.10 -9.65
N MET A 354 18.33 13.60 -10.35
CA MET A 354 18.06 12.16 -10.42
C MET A 354 19.19 11.43 -11.14
N ALA A 355 19.67 11.97 -12.26
CA ALA A 355 20.83 11.43 -12.96
C ALA A 355 22.11 11.48 -12.10
N ASP A 356 22.32 12.55 -11.31
CA ASP A 356 23.44 12.64 -10.35
C ASP A 356 23.36 11.53 -9.29
N ALA A 357 22.18 11.29 -8.73
CA ALA A 357 21.95 10.23 -7.75
C ALA A 357 22.24 8.84 -8.34
N ILE A 358 21.79 8.57 -9.58
CA ILE A 358 22.07 7.32 -10.28
C ILE A 358 23.58 7.19 -10.55
N THR A 359 24.24 8.25 -11.00
CA THR A 359 25.70 8.25 -11.25
C THR A 359 26.47 7.91 -9.95
N ARG A 360 26.03 8.42 -8.80
CA ARG A 360 26.62 8.05 -7.50
C ARG A 360 26.47 6.56 -7.20
N LEU A 361 25.35 5.93 -7.57
CA LEU A 361 25.18 4.47 -7.46
C LEU A 361 26.06 3.71 -8.43
N MET A 362 26.23 4.20 -9.66
CA MET A 362 27.09 3.57 -10.68
C MET A 362 28.54 3.49 -10.21
N THR A 363 29.07 4.55 -9.62
CA THR A 363 30.47 4.65 -9.20
C THR A 363 30.73 4.15 -7.78
N GLY A 364 29.68 4.13 -6.91
CA GLY A 364 29.82 3.82 -5.49
C GLY A 364 29.28 2.43 -5.11
N SER A 365 30.07 1.38 -5.29
CA SER A 365 29.65 0.01 -4.97
C SER A 365 29.26 -0.17 -3.48
N ALA A 366 30.03 0.41 -2.56
CA ALA A 366 29.74 0.37 -1.12
C ALA A 366 28.43 1.09 -0.78
N LEU A 367 28.16 2.25 -1.40
CA LEU A 367 26.90 2.98 -1.25
C LEU A 367 25.73 2.11 -1.74
N ARG A 368 25.85 1.53 -2.92
CA ARG A 368 24.85 0.66 -3.53
C ARG A 368 24.50 -0.53 -2.65
N SER A 369 25.51 -1.27 -2.20
CA SER A 369 25.30 -2.42 -1.30
C SER A 369 24.66 -2.03 0.03
N ARG A 370 25.05 -0.90 0.61
CA ARG A 370 24.47 -0.41 1.85
C ARG A 370 23.00 -0.02 1.67
N LEU A 371 22.65 0.73 0.62
CA LEU A 371 21.26 1.11 0.35
C LEU A 371 20.39 -0.11 0.07
N ALA A 372 20.88 -1.08 -0.70
CA ALA A 372 20.16 -2.33 -0.97
C ALA A 372 19.88 -3.12 0.33
N ALA A 373 20.88 -3.28 1.19
CA ALA A 373 20.72 -3.96 2.48
C ALA A 373 19.72 -3.24 3.39
N LYS A 374 19.78 -1.92 3.46
CA LYS A 374 18.86 -1.10 4.26
C LYS A 374 17.44 -1.10 3.70
N ALA A 375 17.27 -1.09 2.37
CA ALA A 375 15.98 -1.24 1.71
C ALA A 375 15.34 -2.59 2.05
N ALA A 376 16.11 -3.68 2.01
CA ALA A 376 15.65 -5.01 2.39
C ALA A 376 15.25 -5.10 3.88
N VAL A 377 15.97 -4.42 4.77
CA VAL A 377 15.57 -4.33 6.19
C VAL A 377 14.25 -3.55 6.34
N LEU A 378 14.10 -2.44 5.62
CA LEU A 378 12.87 -1.67 5.63
C LEU A 378 11.68 -2.47 5.11
N SER A 379 11.86 -3.30 4.06
CA SER A 379 10.77 -4.09 3.47
C SER A 379 10.11 -5.04 4.46
N ARG A 380 10.87 -5.60 5.40
CA ARG A 380 10.34 -6.54 6.43
C ARG A 380 9.27 -5.90 7.32
N GLN A 381 9.30 -4.58 7.48
CA GLN A 381 8.28 -3.87 8.26
C GLN A 381 6.90 -3.84 7.57
N PHE A 382 6.83 -4.29 6.33
CA PHE A 382 5.60 -4.39 5.53
C PHE A 382 5.20 -5.84 5.22
N GLU A 383 5.91 -6.82 5.78
CA GLU A 383 5.50 -8.21 5.72
C GLU A 383 4.22 -8.41 6.53
N TRP A 384 3.29 -9.20 6.02
CA TRP A 384 1.99 -9.39 6.65
C TRP A 384 2.08 -9.98 8.06
N GLU A 385 3.07 -10.83 8.32
CA GLU A 385 3.37 -11.32 9.66
C GLU A 385 3.70 -10.16 10.62
N THR A 386 4.58 -9.23 10.22
CA THR A 386 4.93 -8.05 11.02
C THR A 386 3.72 -7.14 11.26
N ILE A 387 2.89 -6.95 10.24
CA ILE A 387 1.64 -6.18 10.35
C ILE A 387 0.66 -6.86 11.33
N ALA A 388 0.48 -8.18 11.22
CA ALA A 388 -0.38 -8.95 12.12
C ALA A 388 0.12 -8.88 13.56
N GLN A 389 1.43 -9.03 13.80
CA GLN A 389 2.03 -8.87 15.13
C GLN A 389 1.78 -7.47 15.71
N ALA A 390 1.86 -6.41 14.89
CA ALA A 390 1.54 -5.05 15.34
C ALA A 390 0.05 -4.91 15.73
N HIS A 391 -0.86 -5.56 15.02
CA HIS A 391 -2.27 -5.62 15.38
C HIS A 391 -2.49 -6.38 16.69
N LEU A 392 -1.84 -7.52 16.88
CA LEU A 392 -1.90 -8.27 18.14
C LEU A 392 -1.42 -7.42 19.34
N LEU A 393 -0.32 -6.67 19.15
CA LEU A 393 0.15 -5.73 20.18
C LEU A 393 -0.87 -4.62 20.47
N ALA A 394 -1.55 -4.11 19.45
CA ALA A 394 -2.63 -3.15 19.63
C ALA A 394 -3.80 -3.74 20.44
N TYR A 395 -4.22 -4.98 20.15
CA TYR A 395 -5.27 -5.68 20.91
C TYR A 395 -4.87 -5.91 22.36
N ARG A 396 -3.63 -6.38 22.62
CA ARG A 396 -3.08 -6.55 23.97
C ARG A 396 -3.08 -5.24 24.76
N SER A 397 -2.74 -4.13 24.12
CA SER A 397 -2.74 -2.80 24.77
C SER A 397 -4.12 -2.36 25.24
N LEU A 398 -5.18 -3.01 24.78
CA LEU A 398 -6.58 -2.79 25.17
C LEU A 398 -7.11 -3.85 26.15
N GLY A 399 -6.23 -4.72 26.67
CA GLY A 399 -6.59 -5.74 27.66
C GLY A 399 -7.11 -7.06 27.07
N VAL A 400 -6.98 -7.27 25.75
CA VAL A 400 -7.34 -8.56 25.14
C VAL A 400 -6.27 -9.59 25.46
N ALA A 401 -6.69 -10.74 26.00
CA ALA A 401 -5.81 -11.90 26.22
C ALA A 401 -5.57 -12.62 24.88
N ILE A 402 -4.31 -12.90 24.57
CA ILE A 402 -3.88 -13.57 23.34
C ILE A 402 -3.19 -14.86 23.69
#